data_088eb9276c1bd2c2ff59c5e66c4de619
#
_entry.id   088eb9276c1bd2c2ff59c5e66c4de619
#
_cell.length_a   1.000
_cell.length_b   1.000
_cell.length_c   1.000
_cell.angle_alpha   90.00
_cell.angle_beta   90.00
_cell.angle_gamma   90.00
#
_symmetry.space_group_name_H-M   'P 1'
#
loop_
_entity.id
_entity.type
_entity.pdbx_description
1 polymer ?
#
loop_
_entity_poly.entity_id
_entity_poly.type
_entity_poly.pdbx_seq_one_letter_code
_entity_poly.pdbx_strand_id
1 'polypeptide(L)'
;KICKEIFEEEIEAQELDLIGWREVPVDRSCLGSIAELSEPKVYQAFIAKPKEDSSEAFNAKLFAARKIAEHRIDDSELSEKDNFYVSSLSTNTIIYKGLLMPNDINIYYPDLNDDDVVTKLALVHQRFSTNTFPTWDLAQPFRYMCHNGEINTLRGNLSRMKAREELFESEFFGEDLKKIIPITMEGKSDSASMDMALE
;
A
#
# COMPACT_ATOMS: atom_id res chain seq x y z
N LYS A 1 16.37 5.29 1.60
CA LYS A 1 16.56 6.74 1.81
C LYS A 1 15.85 7.50 0.68
N ILE A 2 16.26 7.33 -0.59
CA ILE A 2 15.68 8.04 -1.74
C ILE A 2 14.16 7.87 -1.84
N CYS A 3 13.62 6.66 -1.65
CA CYS A 3 12.17 6.45 -1.67
C CYS A 3 11.42 7.27 -0.60
N LYS A 4 12.03 7.46 0.59
CA LYS A 4 11.44 8.34 1.62
C LYS A 4 11.47 9.80 1.18
N GLU A 5 12.57 10.25 0.60
CA GLU A 5 12.70 11.62 0.08
C GLU A 5 11.65 11.91 -0.99
N ILE A 6 11.45 10.98 -1.94
CA ILE A 6 10.38 11.10 -2.95
C ILE A 6 8.99 11.16 -2.30
N PHE A 7 8.76 10.31 -1.29
CA PHE A 7 7.48 10.27 -0.59
C PHE A 7 7.23 11.56 0.22
N GLU A 8 8.26 12.11 0.85
CA GLU A 8 8.21 13.39 1.58
C GLU A 8 7.90 14.56 0.64
N GLU A 9 8.52 14.59 -0.55
CA GLU A 9 8.23 15.57 -1.58
C GLU A 9 6.75 15.53 -2.03
N GLU A 10 6.18 14.33 -2.20
CA GLU A 10 4.78 14.21 -2.59
C GLU A 10 3.80 14.55 -1.46
N ILE A 11 4.16 14.30 -0.20
CA ILE A 11 3.39 14.78 0.95
C ILE A 11 3.35 16.31 0.97
N GLU A 12 4.51 16.95 0.79
CA GLU A 12 4.61 18.41 0.73
C GLU A 12 3.85 18.99 -0.48
N ALA A 13 3.90 18.34 -1.64
CA ALA A 13 3.17 18.74 -2.84
C ALA A 13 1.65 18.73 -2.67
N GLN A 14 1.13 17.87 -1.77
CA GLN A 14 -0.28 17.84 -1.37
C GLN A 14 -0.61 18.82 -0.24
N GLU A 15 0.29 19.73 0.10
CA GLU A 15 0.13 20.70 1.20
C GLU A 15 -0.12 20.02 2.56
N LEU A 16 0.56 18.89 2.80
CA LEU A 16 0.45 18.13 4.03
C LEU A 16 1.75 18.20 4.83
N ASP A 17 1.63 18.22 6.15
CA ASP A 17 2.75 18.25 7.08
C ASP A 17 3.15 16.85 7.54
N LEU A 18 4.35 16.41 7.20
CA LEU A 18 4.94 15.19 7.76
C LEU A 18 5.47 15.47 9.16
N ILE A 19 4.86 14.86 10.18
CA ILE A 19 5.31 14.94 11.58
C ILE A 19 6.62 14.18 11.76
N GLY A 20 6.74 13.03 11.12
CA GLY A 20 7.96 12.21 11.19
C GLY A 20 7.75 10.75 10.79
N TRP A 21 8.83 9.99 10.91
CA TRP A 21 8.89 8.57 10.61
C TRP A 21 9.18 7.74 11.87
N ARG A 22 8.54 6.59 11.95
CA ARG A 22 8.86 5.56 12.93
C ARG A 22 9.30 4.30 12.18
N GLU A 23 10.44 3.73 12.53
CA GLU A 23 10.76 2.37 12.11
C GLU A 23 9.92 1.39 12.94
N VAL A 24 9.18 0.53 12.27
CA VAL A 24 8.32 -0.45 12.94
C VAL A 24 9.19 -1.54 13.56
N PRO A 25 9.07 -1.80 14.88
CA PRO A 25 9.81 -2.89 15.50
C PRO A 25 9.35 -4.23 14.92
N VAL A 26 10.30 -5.11 14.62
CA VAL A 26 10.05 -6.46 14.14
C VAL A 26 10.89 -7.47 14.89
N ASP A 27 10.31 -8.64 15.17
CA ASP A 27 11.02 -9.81 15.70
C ASP A 27 11.19 -10.86 14.59
N ARG A 28 12.42 -11.02 14.13
CA ARG A 28 12.79 -11.93 13.05
C ARG A 28 12.85 -13.40 13.44
N SER A 29 12.69 -13.73 14.73
CA SER A 29 12.85 -15.08 15.23
C SER A 29 11.89 -16.11 14.62
N CYS A 30 10.76 -15.62 14.07
CA CYS A 30 9.75 -16.46 13.43
C CYS A 30 9.91 -16.56 11.89
N LEU A 31 10.86 -15.82 11.28
CA LEU A 31 11.00 -15.81 9.83
C LEU A 31 11.59 -17.12 9.29
N GLY A 32 11.00 -17.62 8.22
CA GLY A 32 11.61 -18.64 7.39
C GLY A 32 12.69 -18.05 6.48
N SER A 33 13.69 -18.87 6.10
CA SER A 33 14.84 -18.43 5.31
C SER A 33 14.51 -17.74 3.99
N ILE A 34 13.40 -18.09 3.34
CA ILE A 34 12.96 -17.46 2.08
C ILE A 34 12.40 -16.05 2.36
N ALA A 35 11.61 -15.90 3.42
CA ALA A 35 11.04 -14.61 3.81
C ALA A 35 12.13 -13.63 4.25
N GLU A 36 13.13 -14.12 4.96
CA GLU A 36 14.28 -13.33 5.45
C GLU A 36 15.10 -12.72 4.28
N LEU A 37 15.26 -13.45 3.17
CA LEU A 37 16.04 -12.97 2.01
C LEU A 37 15.45 -11.72 1.35
N SER A 38 14.16 -11.51 1.45
CA SER A 38 13.44 -10.40 0.82
C SER A 38 12.71 -9.51 1.82
N GLU A 39 13.04 -9.62 3.10
CA GLU A 39 12.40 -8.86 4.18
C GLU A 39 12.56 -7.34 3.97
N PRO A 40 11.47 -6.59 3.92
CA PRO A 40 11.54 -5.14 3.81
C PRO A 40 11.81 -4.48 5.16
N LYS A 41 12.41 -3.30 5.14
CA LYS A 41 12.37 -2.41 6.29
C LYS A 41 11.03 -1.70 6.33
N VAL A 42 10.31 -1.84 7.42
CA VAL A 42 8.95 -1.30 7.58
C VAL A 42 9.00 0.02 8.34
N TYR A 43 8.34 1.03 7.78
CA TYR A 43 8.24 2.36 8.38
C TYR A 43 6.79 2.84 8.40
N GLN A 44 6.47 3.65 9.39
CA GLN A 44 5.23 4.42 9.49
C GLN A 44 5.54 5.90 9.30
N ALA A 45 4.79 6.56 8.41
CA ALA A 45 4.78 8.01 8.28
C ALA A 45 3.62 8.57 9.11
N PHE A 46 3.90 9.58 9.94
CA PHE A 46 2.87 10.32 10.68
C PHE A 46 2.66 11.66 10.00
N ILE A 47 1.44 11.88 9.50
CA ILE A 47 1.07 13.05 8.72
C ILE A 47 -0.04 13.78 9.44
N ALA A 48 0.12 15.10 9.62
CA ALA A 48 -0.89 15.91 10.26
C ALA A 48 -2.10 16.13 9.34
N LYS A 49 -3.31 15.89 9.87
CA LYS A 49 -4.53 16.25 9.14
C LYS A 49 -4.77 17.76 9.27
N PRO A 50 -4.86 18.51 8.17
CA PRO A 50 -5.27 19.91 8.20
C PRO A 50 -6.64 20.07 8.86
N LYS A 51 -6.82 21.15 9.62
CA LYS A 51 -8.09 21.38 10.37
C LYS A 51 -9.27 21.63 9.45
N GLU A 52 -9.01 22.26 8.30
CA GLU A 52 -9.96 22.62 7.25
C GLU A 52 -10.41 21.44 6.40
N ASP A 53 -9.60 20.38 6.31
CA ASP A 53 -9.90 19.24 5.47
C ASP A 53 -10.97 18.34 6.12
N SER A 54 -11.94 17.89 5.34
CA SER A 54 -12.76 16.75 5.70
C SER A 54 -11.92 15.46 5.75
N SER A 55 -12.44 14.39 6.32
CA SER A 55 -11.73 13.11 6.30
C SER A 55 -11.57 12.55 4.88
N GLU A 56 -12.54 12.78 4.02
CA GLU A 56 -12.52 12.37 2.62
C GLU A 56 -11.47 13.16 1.83
N ALA A 57 -11.45 14.50 1.98
CA ALA A 57 -10.45 15.34 1.33
C ALA A 57 -9.03 14.98 1.76
N PHE A 58 -8.82 14.76 3.06
CA PHE A 58 -7.52 14.35 3.57
C PHE A 58 -7.10 12.95 3.05
N ASN A 59 -8.01 11.96 3.03
CA ASN A 59 -7.69 10.66 2.46
C ASN A 59 -7.41 10.74 0.94
N ALA A 60 -8.09 11.62 0.20
CA ALA A 60 -7.78 11.85 -1.22
C ALA A 60 -6.37 12.42 -1.41
N LYS A 61 -5.94 13.38 -0.58
CA LYS A 61 -4.56 13.90 -0.59
C LYS A 61 -3.54 12.81 -0.25
N LEU A 62 -3.82 11.96 0.75
CA LEU A 62 -2.96 10.83 1.11
C LEU A 62 -2.85 9.82 -0.04
N PHE A 63 -3.98 9.52 -0.70
CA PHE A 63 -4.01 8.66 -1.88
C PHE A 63 -3.15 9.24 -3.01
N ALA A 64 -3.31 10.53 -3.33
CA ALA A 64 -2.54 11.21 -4.37
C ALA A 64 -1.03 11.18 -4.06
N ALA A 65 -0.62 11.59 -2.86
CA ALA A 65 0.78 11.56 -2.43
C ALA A 65 1.39 10.16 -2.58
N ARG A 66 0.68 9.14 -2.09
CA ARG A 66 1.13 7.75 -2.19
C ARG A 66 1.26 7.30 -3.65
N LYS A 67 0.22 7.49 -4.43
CA LYS A 67 0.15 6.97 -5.79
C LYS A 67 1.19 7.62 -6.70
N ILE A 68 1.37 8.94 -6.58
CA ILE A 68 2.37 9.67 -7.35
C ILE A 68 3.78 9.26 -6.92
N ALA A 69 4.02 9.08 -5.61
CA ALA A 69 5.31 8.59 -5.12
C ALA A 69 5.61 7.17 -5.63
N GLU A 70 4.63 6.26 -5.61
CA GLU A 70 4.77 4.91 -6.16
C GLU A 70 5.15 4.95 -7.65
N HIS A 71 4.48 5.78 -8.47
CA HIS A 71 4.80 5.95 -9.89
C HIS A 71 6.21 6.53 -10.10
N ARG A 72 6.57 7.59 -9.38
CA ARG A 72 7.90 8.20 -9.47
C ARG A 72 9.03 7.23 -9.12
N ILE A 73 8.79 6.37 -8.13
CA ILE A 73 9.76 5.35 -7.73
C ILE A 73 9.85 4.25 -8.79
N ASP A 74 8.71 3.80 -9.33
CA ASP A 74 8.66 2.78 -10.39
C ASP A 74 9.36 3.25 -11.68
N ASP A 75 9.18 4.50 -12.04
CA ASP A 75 9.83 5.14 -13.20
C ASP A 75 11.32 5.47 -12.97
N SER A 76 11.81 5.35 -11.74
CA SER A 76 13.20 5.69 -11.41
C SER A 76 14.21 4.62 -11.85
N GLU A 77 15.50 4.98 -11.86
CA GLU A 77 16.62 4.07 -12.11
C GLU A 77 17.11 3.33 -10.83
N LEU A 78 16.31 3.35 -9.76
CA LEU A 78 16.66 2.67 -8.51
C LEU A 78 16.66 1.15 -8.71
N SER A 79 17.74 0.48 -8.31
CA SER A 79 17.88 -0.97 -8.44
C SER A 79 16.89 -1.77 -7.61
N GLU A 80 16.35 -1.18 -6.56
CA GLU A 80 15.43 -1.84 -5.62
C GLU A 80 14.01 -1.27 -5.65
N LYS A 81 13.65 -0.57 -6.71
CA LYS A 81 12.32 0.03 -6.88
C LYS A 81 11.18 -0.98 -6.77
N ASP A 82 11.38 -2.19 -7.30
CA ASP A 82 10.39 -3.27 -7.25
C ASP A 82 10.09 -3.78 -5.83
N ASN A 83 10.98 -3.46 -4.86
CA ASN A 83 10.81 -3.81 -3.46
C ASN A 83 10.13 -2.71 -2.63
N PHE A 84 9.85 -1.56 -3.23
CA PHE A 84 9.12 -0.49 -2.55
C PHE A 84 7.62 -0.66 -2.71
N TYR A 85 6.90 -0.54 -1.62
CA TYR A 85 5.44 -0.46 -1.63
C TYR A 85 4.91 0.21 -0.35
N VAL A 86 3.72 0.77 -0.45
CA VAL A 86 2.99 1.33 0.69
C VAL A 86 1.80 0.42 1.00
N SER A 87 1.86 -0.31 2.09
CA SER A 87 0.81 -1.26 2.46
C SER A 87 -0.51 -0.57 2.83
N SER A 88 -0.43 0.59 3.48
CA SER A 88 -1.58 1.45 3.76
C SER A 88 -1.12 2.89 4.01
N LEU A 89 -1.94 3.85 3.59
CA LEU A 89 -1.83 5.27 3.97
C LEU A 89 -3.25 5.82 4.06
N SER A 90 -3.83 5.84 5.25
CA SER A 90 -5.25 6.12 5.46
C SER A 90 -5.52 6.58 6.89
N THR A 91 -6.58 7.35 7.09
CA THR A 91 -7.10 7.69 8.42
C THR A 91 -7.92 6.57 9.06
N ASN A 92 -8.29 5.54 8.30
CA ASN A 92 -9.27 4.54 8.71
C ASN A 92 -8.68 3.15 8.91
N THR A 93 -7.60 2.83 8.21
CA THR A 93 -7.03 1.48 8.17
C THR A 93 -5.52 1.49 8.35
N ILE A 94 -5.02 0.48 9.02
CA ILE A 94 -3.61 0.14 9.09
C ILE A 94 -3.44 -1.32 8.73
N ILE A 95 -2.39 -1.67 7.96
CA ILE A 95 -2.17 -3.01 7.47
C ILE A 95 -0.82 -3.52 7.96
N TYR A 96 -0.88 -4.61 8.71
CA TYR A 96 0.25 -5.45 9.06
C TYR A 96 0.21 -6.72 8.21
N LYS A 97 1.22 -6.95 7.40
CA LYS A 97 1.27 -8.10 6.50
C LYS A 97 2.70 -8.53 6.19
N GLY A 98 2.86 -9.71 5.65
CA GLY A 98 4.18 -10.22 5.27
C GLY A 98 4.15 -11.66 4.80
N LEU A 99 5.34 -12.18 4.46
CA LEU A 99 5.55 -13.61 4.19
C LEU A 99 5.67 -14.38 5.52
N LEU A 100 4.56 -14.43 6.25
CA LEU A 100 4.47 -14.96 7.62
C LEU A 100 3.49 -16.14 7.69
N MET A 101 3.73 -17.04 8.61
CA MET A 101 2.69 -18.01 8.99
C MET A 101 1.61 -17.31 9.83
N PRO A 102 0.37 -17.79 9.83
CA PRO A 102 -0.74 -17.13 10.54
C PRO A 102 -0.49 -16.83 12.01
N ASN A 103 0.24 -17.72 12.69
CA ASN A 103 0.54 -17.59 14.12
C ASN A 103 1.77 -16.71 14.40
N ASP A 104 2.46 -16.24 13.37
CA ASP A 104 3.72 -15.51 13.51
C ASP A 104 3.52 -14.01 13.39
N ILE A 105 2.36 -13.53 12.96
CA ILE A 105 2.14 -12.12 12.68
C ILE A 105 2.32 -11.23 13.91
N ASN A 106 1.87 -11.65 15.06
CA ASN A 106 2.02 -10.92 16.32
C ASN A 106 3.39 -11.15 16.98
N ILE A 107 4.13 -12.17 16.55
CA ILE A 107 5.54 -12.35 16.93
C ILE A 107 6.38 -11.39 16.11
N TYR A 108 6.22 -11.41 14.78
CA TYR A 108 6.96 -10.55 13.87
C TYR A 108 6.68 -9.05 14.12
N TYR A 109 5.41 -8.69 14.37
CA TYR A 109 5.01 -7.33 14.72
C TYR A 109 4.61 -7.21 16.19
N PRO A 110 5.55 -6.94 17.10
CA PRO A 110 5.25 -6.81 18.54
C PRO A 110 4.20 -5.74 18.86
N ASP A 111 4.06 -4.73 18.01
CA ASP A 111 3.00 -3.70 18.11
C ASP A 111 1.60 -4.31 18.26
N LEU A 112 1.34 -5.46 17.64
CA LEU A 112 0.03 -6.13 17.70
C LEU A 112 -0.29 -6.77 19.05
N ASN A 113 0.69 -6.81 19.96
CA ASN A 113 0.50 -7.29 21.32
C ASN A 113 0.27 -6.14 22.33
N ASP A 114 0.28 -4.88 21.87
CA ASP A 114 0.00 -3.73 22.70
C ASP A 114 -1.51 -3.62 22.96
N ASP A 115 -1.90 -3.49 24.21
CA ASP A 115 -3.31 -3.40 24.65
C ASP A 115 -4.02 -2.15 24.10
N ASP A 116 -3.27 -1.11 23.71
CA ASP A 116 -3.81 0.09 23.10
C ASP A 116 -4.12 -0.09 21.60
N VAL A 117 -3.65 -1.17 20.97
CA VAL A 117 -3.99 -1.51 19.56
C VAL A 117 -5.35 -2.17 19.50
N VAL A 118 -6.39 -1.34 19.46
CA VAL A 118 -7.78 -1.80 19.41
C VAL A 118 -8.44 -1.47 18.08
N THR A 119 -9.32 -2.33 17.60
CA THR A 119 -10.05 -2.13 16.35
C THR A 119 -11.49 -2.62 16.45
N LYS A 120 -12.38 -2.00 15.66
CA LYS A 120 -13.77 -2.45 15.50
C LYS A 120 -13.91 -3.59 14.49
N LEU A 121 -12.96 -3.70 13.55
CA LEU A 121 -12.97 -4.67 12.48
C LEU A 121 -11.53 -5.12 12.18
N ALA A 122 -11.31 -6.42 12.12
CA ALA A 122 -10.07 -6.99 11.62
C ALA A 122 -10.36 -7.81 10.36
N LEU A 123 -9.77 -7.40 9.24
CA LEU A 123 -9.76 -8.17 7.99
C LEU A 123 -8.49 -9.02 7.97
N VAL A 124 -8.64 -10.34 8.00
CA VAL A 124 -7.52 -11.27 8.14
C VAL A 124 -7.49 -12.26 6.98
N HIS A 125 -6.30 -12.51 6.44
CA HIS A 125 -6.09 -13.49 5.38
C HIS A 125 -4.72 -14.18 5.57
N GLN A 126 -4.67 -15.49 5.38
CA GLN A 126 -3.47 -16.29 5.62
C GLN A 126 -2.86 -16.93 4.36
N ARG A 127 -3.45 -16.74 3.20
CA ARG A 127 -2.99 -17.35 1.95
C ARG A 127 -2.43 -16.28 1.00
N PHE A 128 -1.52 -16.73 0.15
CA PHE A 128 -1.01 -15.94 -0.98
C PHE A 128 -1.79 -16.28 -2.25
N SER A 129 -1.70 -15.40 -3.26
CA SER A 129 -2.22 -15.71 -4.58
C SER A 129 -1.51 -16.94 -5.16
N THR A 130 -2.27 -17.81 -5.83
CA THR A 130 -1.73 -19.00 -6.50
C THR A 130 -1.11 -18.69 -7.85
N ASN A 131 -1.39 -17.52 -8.42
CA ASN A 131 -1.02 -17.14 -9.80
C ASN A 131 0.25 -16.31 -9.87
N THR A 132 0.80 -15.87 -8.74
CA THR A 132 2.04 -15.07 -8.67
C THR A 132 3.01 -15.70 -7.69
N PHE A 133 4.31 -15.42 -7.88
CA PHE A 133 5.30 -15.78 -6.86
C PHE A 133 5.02 -14.98 -5.59
N PRO A 134 5.02 -15.61 -4.41
CA PRO A 134 4.77 -14.92 -3.15
C PRO A 134 5.85 -13.87 -2.87
N THR A 135 5.41 -12.63 -2.66
CA THR A 135 6.26 -11.49 -2.27
C THR A 135 5.63 -10.75 -1.10
N TRP A 136 6.40 -9.96 -0.39
CA TRP A 136 5.90 -9.21 0.77
C TRP A 136 4.79 -8.22 0.40
N ASP A 137 4.91 -7.53 -0.73
CA ASP A 137 3.91 -6.58 -1.23
C ASP A 137 2.61 -7.27 -1.68
N LEU A 138 2.70 -8.50 -2.20
CA LEU A 138 1.54 -9.28 -2.64
C LEU A 138 0.92 -10.13 -1.52
N ALA A 139 1.48 -10.12 -0.31
CA ALA A 139 0.83 -10.71 0.85
C ALA A 139 -0.52 -10.01 1.12
N GLN A 140 -1.54 -10.79 1.45
CA GLN A 140 -2.85 -10.26 1.81
C GLN A 140 -2.95 -10.03 3.32
N PRO A 141 -3.89 -9.20 3.79
CA PRO A 141 -4.88 -8.45 3.01
C PRO A 141 -4.27 -7.29 2.22
N PHE A 142 -4.99 -6.84 1.20
CA PHE A 142 -4.75 -5.56 0.54
C PHE A 142 -5.45 -4.44 1.30
N ARG A 143 -5.59 -3.22 0.68
CA ARG A 143 -6.13 -2.04 1.37
C ARG A 143 -7.61 -2.13 1.64
N TYR A 144 -8.37 -2.63 0.68
CA TYR A 144 -9.83 -2.74 0.71
C TYR A 144 -10.34 -4.17 0.73
N MET A 145 -9.53 -5.13 0.28
CA MET A 145 -9.99 -6.49 0.13
C MET A 145 -8.97 -7.55 0.53
N CYS A 146 -9.48 -8.75 0.77
CA CYS A 146 -8.73 -9.99 0.67
C CYS A 146 -9.56 -11.00 -0.11
N HIS A 147 -8.91 -11.86 -0.87
CA HIS A 147 -9.58 -12.77 -1.79
C HIS A 147 -8.88 -14.12 -1.86
N ASN A 148 -9.65 -15.19 -1.69
CA ASN A 148 -9.12 -16.56 -1.65
C ASN A 148 -9.36 -17.35 -2.95
N GLY A 149 -9.93 -16.73 -3.95
CA GLY A 149 -10.17 -17.31 -5.26
C GLY A 149 -9.27 -16.73 -6.34
N GLU A 150 -9.68 -16.90 -7.58
CA GLU A 150 -9.06 -16.37 -8.78
C GLU A 150 -10.02 -15.42 -9.48
N ILE A 151 -9.55 -14.22 -9.83
CA ILE A 151 -10.32 -13.27 -10.62
C ILE A 151 -9.96 -13.51 -12.09
N ASN A 152 -10.89 -14.13 -12.80
CA ASN A 152 -10.66 -14.51 -14.20
C ASN A 152 -10.53 -13.31 -15.13
N THR A 153 -9.88 -13.54 -16.28
CA THR A 153 -9.77 -12.56 -17.35
C THR A 153 -8.98 -11.30 -16.95
N LEU A 154 -7.93 -11.44 -16.15
CA LEU A 154 -7.10 -10.33 -15.67
C LEU A 154 -6.72 -9.34 -16.78
N ARG A 155 -6.16 -9.84 -17.91
CA ARG A 155 -5.79 -8.99 -19.05
C ARG A 155 -6.95 -8.17 -19.60
N GLY A 156 -8.15 -8.77 -19.70
CA GLY A 156 -9.34 -8.07 -20.17
C GLY A 156 -9.81 -7.03 -19.18
N ASN A 157 -9.73 -7.31 -17.88
CA ASN A 157 -10.09 -6.36 -16.82
C ASN A 157 -9.12 -5.17 -16.78
N LEU A 158 -7.81 -5.39 -16.88
CA LEU A 158 -6.82 -4.32 -16.97
C LEU A 158 -7.04 -3.44 -18.22
N SER A 159 -7.32 -4.05 -19.38
CA SER A 159 -7.61 -3.30 -20.61
C SER A 159 -8.87 -2.43 -20.47
N ARG A 160 -9.90 -2.94 -19.81
CA ARG A 160 -11.13 -2.18 -19.52
C ARG A 160 -10.88 -1.05 -18.52
N MET A 161 -10.06 -1.29 -17.50
CA MET A 161 -9.69 -0.25 -16.54
C MET A 161 -8.96 0.88 -17.23
N LYS A 162 -7.93 0.56 -18.02
CA LYS A 162 -7.19 1.53 -18.82
C LYS A 162 -8.08 2.36 -19.74
N ALA A 163 -9.06 1.72 -20.40
CA ALA A 163 -10.01 2.46 -21.24
C ALA A 163 -10.94 3.39 -20.45
N ARG A 164 -11.22 3.08 -19.18
CA ARG A 164 -12.03 3.94 -18.30
C ARG A 164 -11.25 5.11 -17.73
N GLU A 165 -9.94 4.96 -17.53
CA GLU A 165 -9.07 6.00 -16.97
C GLU A 165 -9.10 7.30 -17.76
N GLU A 166 -9.31 7.24 -19.08
CA GLU A 166 -9.47 8.43 -19.93
C GLU A 166 -10.74 9.24 -19.63
N LEU A 167 -11.71 8.62 -18.94
CA LEU A 167 -13.00 9.23 -18.58
C LEU A 167 -13.04 9.68 -17.11
N PHE A 168 -11.95 9.53 -16.38
CA PHE A 168 -11.93 9.89 -14.96
C PHE A 168 -11.95 11.40 -14.78
N GLU A 169 -12.85 11.82 -13.92
CA GLU A 169 -12.96 13.18 -13.43
C GLU A 169 -13.10 13.15 -11.92
N SER A 170 -12.46 14.07 -11.22
CA SER A 170 -12.53 14.17 -9.77
C SER A 170 -12.32 15.61 -9.32
N GLU A 171 -13.21 16.07 -8.44
CA GLU A 171 -13.09 17.37 -7.78
C GLU A 171 -11.94 17.38 -6.75
N PHE A 172 -11.60 16.20 -6.19
CA PHE A 172 -10.55 16.07 -5.16
C PHE A 172 -9.14 16.11 -5.74
N PHE A 173 -8.93 15.55 -6.95
CA PHE A 173 -7.58 15.38 -7.49
C PHE A 173 -7.18 16.49 -8.47
N GLY A 174 -8.14 17.17 -9.11
CA GLY A 174 -7.82 18.23 -10.05
C GLY A 174 -6.77 17.82 -11.09
N GLU A 175 -5.69 18.58 -11.21
CA GLU A 175 -4.60 18.30 -12.15
C GLU A 175 -3.75 17.08 -11.76
N ASP A 176 -3.77 16.65 -10.49
CA ASP A 176 -3.04 15.47 -10.02
C ASP A 176 -3.66 14.17 -10.53
N LEU A 177 -4.91 14.20 -10.98
CA LEU A 177 -5.56 13.04 -11.59
C LEU A 177 -4.71 12.41 -12.70
N LYS A 178 -4.04 13.20 -13.50
CA LYS A 178 -3.15 12.72 -14.57
C LYS A 178 -1.89 12.03 -14.06
N LYS A 179 -1.45 12.37 -12.86
CA LYS A 179 -0.25 11.80 -12.22
C LYS A 179 -0.53 10.49 -11.49
N ILE A 180 -1.79 10.29 -11.06
CA ILE A 180 -2.22 9.04 -10.41
C ILE A 180 -2.63 7.95 -11.40
N ILE A 181 -2.80 8.25 -12.66
CA ILE A 181 -3.03 7.27 -13.74
C ILE A 181 -1.66 6.78 -14.25
N PRO A 182 -1.50 5.46 -14.50
CA PRO A 182 -2.50 4.39 -14.41
C PRO A 182 -2.83 3.98 -12.97
N ILE A 183 -4.09 3.65 -12.72
CA ILE A 183 -4.56 3.18 -11.41
C ILE A 183 -3.94 1.82 -11.08
N THR A 184 -3.96 0.90 -12.05
CA THR A 184 -3.41 -0.45 -11.89
C THR A 184 -1.98 -0.51 -12.40
N MET A 185 -1.10 -1.19 -11.65
CA MET A 185 0.29 -1.41 -12.02
C MET A 185 0.46 -2.78 -12.70
N GLU A 186 1.35 -2.85 -13.70
CA GLU A 186 1.68 -4.10 -14.38
C GLU A 186 2.41 -5.09 -13.45
N GLY A 187 2.27 -6.37 -13.72
CA GLY A 187 2.95 -7.44 -12.97
C GLY A 187 2.35 -7.77 -11.60
N LYS A 188 1.30 -7.08 -11.17
CA LYS A 188 0.61 -7.38 -9.91
C LYS A 188 -0.42 -8.51 -10.08
N SER A 189 -0.79 -9.15 -8.97
CA SER A 189 -1.82 -10.20 -8.98
C SER A 189 -3.19 -9.66 -9.38
N ASP A 190 -4.11 -10.56 -9.73
CA ASP A 190 -5.50 -10.26 -10.02
C ASP A 190 -6.19 -9.54 -8.86
N SER A 191 -6.00 -10.03 -7.65
CA SER A 191 -6.57 -9.45 -6.43
C SER A 191 -5.95 -8.09 -6.09
N ALA A 192 -4.63 -7.93 -6.26
CA ALA A 192 -3.96 -6.65 -6.07
C ALA A 192 -4.43 -5.61 -7.08
N SER A 193 -4.62 -6.01 -8.35
CA SER A 193 -5.14 -5.13 -9.40
C SER A 193 -6.58 -4.70 -9.13
N MET A 194 -7.40 -5.59 -8.59
CA MET A 194 -8.77 -5.25 -8.20
C MET A 194 -8.81 -4.33 -6.99
N ASP A 195 -7.94 -4.56 -6.00
CA ASP A 195 -7.82 -3.68 -4.83
C ASP A 195 -7.45 -2.25 -5.24
N MET A 196 -6.49 -2.08 -6.15
CA MET A 196 -6.13 -0.77 -6.71
C MET A 196 -7.30 -0.09 -7.45
N ALA A 197 -8.19 -0.87 -8.06
CA ALA A 197 -9.36 -0.33 -8.75
C ALA A 197 -10.53 0.01 -7.81
N LEU A 198 -10.53 -0.51 -6.59
CA LEU A 198 -11.53 -0.23 -5.55
C LEU A 198 -11.16 0.98 -4.69
N GLU A 199 -9.89 1.30 -4.59
CA GLU A 199 -9.35 2.41 -3.83
C GLU A 199 -9.70 3.77 -4.46
#